data_4b22f8c3a5c66493156a57874a8cf61f
#
_entry.id   4b22f8c3a5c66493156a57874a8cf61f
#
_cell.length_a   1.000
_cell.length_b   1.000
_cell.length_c   1.000
_cell.angle_alpha   90.00
_cell.angle_beta   90.00
_cell.angle_gamma   90.00
#
_symmetry.space_group_name_H-M   'P 1'
#
loop_
_entity.id
_entity.type
_entity.pdbx_description
1 polymer ?
#
loop_
_entity_poly.entity_id
_entity_poly.type
_entity_poly.pdbx_seq_one_letter_code
_entity_poly.pdbx_strand_id
1 'polypeptide(L)'
;MRFFLDSNVLVSGIVFSGTERWILLATFRGEHTFVISQDVQHEVLEVMQEKFPRRREEAREVLSLLRVEIVPRRAYARRSREFPRLRDPRDAHVLAAAIVSHCDAIVTGDRDLVVLGAVESVSILRPSQARRLITGVA
;
A
#
# COMPACT_ATOMS: atom_id res chain seq x y z
N MET A 1 2.31 -13.22 -7.16
CA MET A 1 2.72 -12.58 -5.89
C MET A 1 1.57 -11.73 -5.35
N ARG A 2 1.62 -11.49 -4.06
CA ARG A 2 0.67 -10.62 -3.35
C ARG A 2 1.40 -9.38 -2.87
N PHE A 3 0.98 -8.22 -3.34
CA PHE A 3 1.59 -6.92 -2.99
C PHE A 3 0.63 -6.09 -2.15
N PHE A 4 1.12 -5.64 -1.01
CA PHE A 4 0.40 -4.66 -0.19
C PHE A 4 0.81 -3.26 -0.64
N LEU A 5 -0.17 -2.40 -0.92
CA LEU A 5 0.09 -1.02 -1.37
C LEU A 5 -0.15 -0.05 -0.21
N ASP A 6 0.89 0.73 0.12
CA ASP A 6 0.79 1.77 1.15
C ASP A 6 0.08 3.01 0.60
N SER A 7 -0.44 3.84 1.50
CA SER A 7 -1.23 5.02 1.14
C SER A 7 -0.46 6.02 0.27
N ASN A 8 0.84 6.21 0.51
CA ASN A 8 1.64 7.13 -0.31
C ASN A 8 1.72 6.69 -1.78
N VAL A 9 1.75 5.38 -2.04
CA VAL A 9 1.74 4.85 -3.40
C VAL A 9 0.41 5.13 -4.09
N LEU A 10 -0.68 4.96 -3.36
CA LEU A 10 -2.02 5.22 -3.89
C LEU A 10 -2.22 6.71 -4.19
N VAL A 11 -1.88 7.58 -3.25
CA VAL A 11 -1.99 9.04 -3.45
C VAL A 11 -1.15 9.47 -4.63
N SER A 12 0.11 9.06 -4.67
CA SER A 12 1.03 9.42 -5.75
C SER A 12 0.54 8.92 -7.11
N GLY A 13 0.01 7.69 -7.14
CA GLY A 13 -0.52 7.11 -8.39
C GLY A 13 -1.80 7.78 -8.89
N ILE A 14 -2.61 8.32 -7.99
CA ILE A 14 -3.82 9.06 -8.34
C ILE A 14 -3.46 10.45 -8.85
N VAL A 15 -2.56 11.15 -8.15
CA VAL A 15 -2.26 12.56 -8.41
C VAL A 15 -1.26 12.75 -9.55
N PHE A 16 -0.24 11.90 -9.62
CA PHE A 16 0.87 12.05 -10.57
C PHE A 16 0.93 10.89 -11.57
N SER A 17 1.47 11.15 -12.75
CA SER A 17 1.84 10.08 -13.68
C SER A 17 3.24 9.58 -13.33
N GLY A 18 3.50 8.29 -13.51
CA GLY A 18 4.79 7.69 -13.21
C GLY A 18 4.66 6.24 -12.75
N THR A 19 5.65 5.78 -12.01
CA THR A 19 5.74 4.40 -11.57
C THR A 19 4.54 3.99 -10.68
N GLU A 20 4.12 4.84 -9.76
CA GLU A 20 3.01 4.54 -8.86
C GLU A 20 1.71 4.39 -9.64
N ARG A 21 1.45 5.26 -10.61
CA ARG A 21 0.27 5.13 -11.48
C ARG A 21 0.34 3.85 -12.31
N TRP A 22 1.51 3.51 -12.80
CA TRP A 22 1.72 2.27 -13.53
C TRP A 22 1.34 1.06 -12.66
N ILE A 23 1.71 1.08 -11.37
CA ILE A 23 1.35 0.02 -10.43
C ILE A 23 -0.17 -0.06 -10.23
N LEU A 24 -0.84 1.09 -10.08
CA LEU A 24 -2.29 1.11 -9.94
C LEU A 24 -2.97 0.51 -11.17
N LEU A 25 -2.48 0.81 -12.36
CA LEU A 25 -3.00 0.23 -13.60
C LEU A 25 -2.73 -1.28 -13.68
N ALA A 26 -1.62 -1.73 -13.11
CA ALA A 26 -1.28 -3.15 -13.09
C ALA A 26 -2.28 -3.99 -12.28
N THR A 27 -3.01 -3.37 -11.34
CA THR A 27 -4.03 -4.10 -10.57
C THR A 27 -5.13 -4.67 -11.47
N PHE A 28 -5.35 -4.07 -12.64
CA PHE A 28 -6.38 -4.51 -13.58
C PHE A 28 -5.96 -5.67 -14.46
N ARG A 29 -4.67 -6.03 -14.47
CA ARG A 29 -4.16 -7.10 -15.33
C ARG A 29 -4.46 -8.50 -14.80
N GLY A 30 -4.66 -8.65 -13.50
CA GLY A 30 -4.95 -9.93 -12.89
C GLY A 30 -3.77 -10.89 -12.78
N GLU A 31 -2.56 -10.46 -13.11
CA GLU A 31 -1.35 -11.29 -13.03
C GLU A 31 -0.87 -11.48 -11.59
N HIS A 32 -1.10 -10.50 -10.75
CA HIS A 32 -0.74 -10.50 -9.34
C HIS A 32 -1.92 -10.04 -8.50
N THR A 33 -1.90 -10.33 -7.22
CA THR A 33 -2.90 -9.86 -6.27
C THR A 33 -2.38 -8.61 -5.57
N PHE A 34 -3.22 -7.60 -5.48
CA PHE A 34 -2.90 -6.35 -4.78
C PHE A 34 -3.85 -6.19 -3.59
N VAL A 35 -3.29 -5.79 -2.47
CA VAL A 35 -3.97 -5.73 -1.19
C VAL A 35 -3.78 -4.35 -0.58
N ILE A 36 -4.84 -3.80 -0.01
CA ILE A 36 -4.77 -2.61 0.83
C ILE A 36 -5.52 -2.91 2.12
N SER A 37 -5.33 -2.09 3.14
CA SER A 37 -6.09 -2.21 4.38
C SER A 37 -7.17 -1.14 4.46
N GLN A 38 -8.10 -1.34 5.37
CA GLN A 38 -9.13 -0.36 5.69
C GLN A 38 -8.49 0.96 6.16
N ASP A 39 -7.41 0.88 6.96
CA ASP A 39 -6.70 2.08 7.41
C ASP A 39 -6.00 2.81 6.27
N VAL A 40 -5.39 2.08 5.33
CA VAL A 40 -4.79 2.67 4.14
C VAL A 40 -5.84 3.38 3.30
N GLN A 41 -6.98 2.75 3.06
CA GLN A 41 -8.08 3.34 2.31
C GLN A 41 -8.53 4.66 2.94
N HIS A 42 -8.69 4.67 4.26
CA HIS A 42 -9.08 5.85 5.01
C HIS A 42 -8.00 6.95 4.95
N GLU A 43 -6.74 6.57 5.12
CA GLU A 43 -5.62 7.50 5.08
C GLU A 43 -5.48 8.18 3.73
N VAL A 44 -5.70 7.47 2.62
CA VAL A 44 -5.69 8.05 1.28
C VAL A 44 -6.67 9.23 1.20
N LEU A 45 -7.90 9.03 1.69
CA LEU A 45 -8.92 10.08 1.65
C LEU A 45 -8.58 11.25 2.57
N GLU A 46 -7.98 10.99 3.73
CA GLU A 46 -7.52 12.05 4.62
C GLU A 46 -6.41 12.90 3.99
N VAL A 47 -5.41 12.24 3.39
CA VAL A 47 -4.31 12.94 2.73
C VAL A 47 -4.83 13.76 1.54
N MET A 48 -5.76 13.21 0.77
CA MET A 48 -6.36 13.93 -0.35
C MET A 48 -7.12 15.16 0.14
N GLN A 49 -7.89 15.05 1.23
CA GLN A 49 -8.59 16.19 1.81
C GLN A 49 -7.62 17.28 2.27
N GLU A 50 -6.49 16.90 2.83
CA GLU A 50 -5.48 17.84 3.33
C GLU A 50 -4.69 18.51 2.22
N LYS A 51 -4.22 17.75 1.24
CA LYS A 51 -3.27 18.21 0.23
C LYS A 51 -3.88 18.48 -1.14
N PHE A 52 -4.92 17.74 -1.51
CA PHE A 52 -5.54 17.82 -2.83
C PHE A 52 -7.07 17.78 -2.72
N PRO A 53 -7.69 18.73 -1.98
CA PRO A 53 -9.12 18.63 -1.65
C PRO A 53 -10.04 18.64 -2.87
N ARG A 54 -9.64 19.29 -3.97
CA ARG A 54 -10.43 19.32 -5.20
C ARG A 54 -10.46 17.98 -5.93
N ARG A 55 -9.54 17.09 -5.61
CA ARG A 55 -9.42 15.78 -6.26
C ARG A 55 -9.81 14.61 -5.33
N ARG A 56 -10.35 14.93 -4.16
CA ARG A 56 -10.74 13.91 -3.17
C ARG A 56 -11.80 12.95 -3.70
N GLU A 57 -12.81 13.47 -4.40
CA GLU A 57 -13.86 12.62 -4.97
C GLU A 57 -13.33 11.74 -6.10
N GLU A 58 -12.40 12.26 -6.91
CA GLU A 58 -11.68 11.45 -7.90
C GLU A 58 -10.95 10.29 -7.23
N ALA A 59 -10.27 10.55 -6.11
CA ALA A 59 -9.56 9.52 -5.36
C ALA A 59 -10.51 8.45 -4.84
N ARG A 60 -11.65 8.84 -4.30
CA ARG A 60 -12.68 7.92 -3.84
C ARG A 60 -13.15 7.01 -4.98
N GLU A 61 -13.38 7.59 -6.14
CA GLU A 61 -13.79 6.87 -7.33
C GLU A 61 -12.73 5.86 -7.78
N VAL A 62 -11.47 6.30 -7.87
CA VAL A 62 -10.35 5.43 -8.24
C VAL A 62 -10.25 4.25 -7.26
N LEU A 63 -10.30 4.51 -5.96
CA LEU A 63 -10.23 3.45 -4.94
C LEU A 63 -11.35 2.42 -5.12
N SER A 64 -12.54 2.85 -5.52
CA SER A 64 -13.67 1.94 -5.74
C SER A 64 -13.50 1.08 -6.99
N LEU A 65 -12.70 1.55 -7.96
CA LEU A 65 -12.47 0.86 -9.23
C LEU A 65 -11.28 -0.09 -9.20
N LEU A 66 -10.30 0.17 -8.35
CA LEU A 66 -9.09 -0.66 -8.28
C LEU A 66 -9.44 -2.10 -7.90
N ARG A 67 -8.80 -3.05 -8.57
CA ARG A 67 -8.93 -4.47 -8.25
C ARG A 67 -7.99 -4.85 -7.13
N VAL A 68 -8.40 -4.53 -5.91
CA VAL A 68 -7.62 -4.80 -4.71
C VAL A 68 -8.47 -5.53 -3.68
N GLU A 69 -7.83 -6.39 -2.91
CA GLU A 69 -8.44 -6.95 -1.71
C GLU A 69 -8.31 -5.93 -0.59
N ILE A 70 -9.35 -5.75 0.21
CA ILE A 70 -9.33 -4.83 1.34
C ILE A 70 -9.37 -5.62 2.64
N VAL A 71 -8.28 -5.52 3.42
CA VAL A 71 -8.19 -6.20 4.71
C VAL A 71 -8.88 -5.34 5.77
N PRO A 72 -9.92 -5.87 6.44
CA PRO A 72 -10.61 -5.09 7.47
C PRO A 72 -9.74 -4.91 8.71
N ARG A 73 -9.92 -3.77 9.40
CA ARG A 73 -9.12 -3.42 10.59
C ARG A 73 -9.16 -4.51 11.65
N ARG A 74 -10.30 -5.15 11.87
CA ARG A 74 -10.45 -6.23 12.86
C ARG A 74 -9.47 -7.39 12.63
N ALA A 75 -9.03 -7.59 11.38
CA ALA A 75 -8.14 -8.69 11.04
C ALA A 75 -6.69 -8.46 11.50
N TYR A 76 -6.25 -7.21 11.59
CA TYR A 76 -4.84 -6.89 11.88
C TYR A 76 -4.63 -5.98 13.10
N ALA A 77 -5.68 -5.41 13.69
CA ALA A 77 -5.53 -4.43 14.76
C ALA A 77 -4.75 -4.97 15.96
N ARG A 78 -4.99 -6.23 16.36
CA ARG A 78 -4.27 -6.85 17.46
C ARG A 78 -2.79 -7.02 17.13
N ARG A 79 -2.51 -7.46 15.91
CA ARG A 79 -1.16 -7.72 15.44
C ARG A 79 -0.31 -6.45 15.38
N SER A 80 -0.93 -5.31 15.09
CA SER A 80 -0.23 -4.02 15.01
C SER A 80 0.41 -3.61 16.34
N ARG A 81 -0.11 -4.09 17.47
CA ARG A 81 0.43 -3.80 18.81
C ARG A 81 1.78 -4.48 19.07
N GLU A 82 2.16 -5.43 18.22
CA GLU A 82 3.45 -6.12 18.33
C GLU A 82 4.63 -5.31 17.77
N PHE A 83 4.34 -4.11 17.21
CA PHE A 83 5.35 -3.22 16.65
C PHE A 83 5.42 -1.88 17.41
N PRO A 84 5.61 -1.88 18.75
CA PRO A 84 5.56 -0.64 19.53
C PRO A 84 6.77 0.27 19.33
N ARG A 85 7.87 -0.25 18.73
CA ARG A 85 9.11 0.50 18.54
C ARG A 85 9.15 1.29 17.25
N LEU A 86 8.13 1.16 16.40
CA LEU A 86 8.07 1.94 15.19
C LEU A 86 7.80 3.40 15.50
N ARG A 87 8.50 4.27 14.79
CA ARG A 87 8.42 5.72 14.97
C ARG A 87 7.01 6.25 14.74
N ASP A 88 6.32 5.72 13.73
CA ASP A 88 4.97 6.09 13.37
C ASP A 88 4.03 4.90 13.62
N PRO A 89 2.99 5.04 14.45
CA PRO A 89 2.02 3.96 14.67
C PRO A 89 1.33 3.49 13.39
N ARG A 90 1.24 4.34 12.35
CA ARG A 90 0.65 3.96 11.06
C ARG A 90 1.48 2.90 10.36
N ASP A 91 2.80 2.91 10.56
CA ASP A 91 3.69 1.88 9.99
C ASP A 91 3.38 0.51 10.59
N ALA A 92 3.00 0.46 11.87
CA ALA A 92 2.61 -0.77 12.52
C ALA A 92 1.34 -1.37 11.88
N HIS A 93 0.37 -0.54 11.51
CA HIS A 93 -0.84 -1.00 10.83
C HIS A 93 -0.52 -1.60 9.46
N VAL A 94 0.38 -0.96 8.72
CA VAL A 94 0.80 -1.43 7.38
C VAL A 94 1.46 -2.80 7.50
N LEU A 95 2.43 -2.95 8.40
CA LEU A 95 3.13 -4.21 8.62
C LEU A 95 2.16 -5.31 9.04
N ALA A 96 1.31 -5.03 10.01
CA ALA A 96 0.35 -6.01 10.51
C ALA A 96 -0.62 -6.47 9.44
N ALA A 97 -1.17 -5.54 8.67
CA ALA A 97 -2.12 -5.86 7.60
C ALA A 97 -1.47 -6.73 6.52
N ALA A 98 -0.24 -6.40 6.12
CA ALA A 98 0.47 -7.18 5.12
C ALA A 98 0.79 -8.59 5.62
N ILE A 99 1.16 -8.73 6.88
CA ILE A 99 1.47 -10.03 7.47
C ILE A 99 0.22 -10.91 7.55
N VAL A 100 -0.87 -10.42 8.11
CA VAL A 100 -2.08 -11.23 8.28
C VAL A 100 -2.75 -11.57 6.96
N SER A 101 -2.57 -10.77 5.92
CA SER A 101 -3.09 -11.05 4.59
C SER A 101 -2.13 -11.86 3.72
N HIS A 102 -1.02 -12.33 4.30
CA HIS A 102 -0.02 -13.18 3.64
C HIS A 102 0.56 -12.54 2.37
N CYS A 103 0.85 -11.25 2.42
CA CYS A 103 1.50 -10.56 1.31
C CYS A 103 2.97 -10.98 1.22
N ASP A 104 3.47 -11.01 -0.01
CA ASP A 104 4.89 -11.27 -0.28
C ASP A 104 5.72 -10.01 -0.09
N ALA A 105 5.13 -8.85 -0.36
CA ALA A 105 5.83 -7.58 -0.28
C ALA A 105 4.88 -6.43 0.05
N ILE A 106 5.45 -5.40 0.68
CA ILE A 106 4.81 -4.08 0.85
C ILE A 106 5.48 -3.14 -0.13
N VAL A 107 4.67 -2.39 -0.88
CA VAL A 107 5.15 -1.35 -1.78
C VAL A 107 4.93 0.00 -1.10
N THR A 108 6.01 0.73 -0.85
CA THR A 108 5.95 2.00 -0.13
C THR A 108 7.08 2.93 -0.57
N GLY A 109 6.82 4.23 -0.51
CA GLY A 109 7.84 5.26 -0.65
C GLY A 109 8.38 5.77 0.69
N ASP A 110 7.86 5.26 1.80
CA ASP A 110 8.25 5.69 3.15
C ASP A 110 9.62 5.12 3.51
N ARG A 111 10.58 6.01 3.77
CA ARG A 111 11.95 5.63 4.11
C ARG A 111 12.03 4.83 5.40
N ASP A 112 11.18 5.15 6.39
CA ASP A 112 11.18 4.46 7.68
C ASP A 112 10.78 2.98 7.53
N LEU A 113 9.94 2.67 6.56
CA LEU A 113 9.59 1.28 6.22
C LEU A 113 10.65 0.64 5.32
N VAL A 114 11.07 1.34 4.27
CA VAL A 114 12.04 0.81 3.31
C VAL A 114 13.34 0.39 3.99
N VAL A 115 13.80 1.14 4.99
CA VAL A 115 15.05 0.86 5.71
C VAL A 115 15.00 -0.49 6.45
N LEU A 116 13.81 -1.00 6.78
CA LEU A 116 13.65 -2.29 7.45
C LEU A 116 14.01 -3.47 6.52
N GLY A 117 13.89 -3.28 5.20
CA GLY A 117 14.18 -4.30 4.21
C GLY A 117 13.16 -5.42 4.15
N ALA A 118 12.88 -6.06 5.25
CA ALA A 118 11.89 -7.10 5.38
C ALA A 118 11.45 -7.23 6.84
N VAL A 119 10.21 -7.64 7.05
CA VAL A 119 9.68 -7.95 8.38
C VAL A 119 8.96 -9.30 8.26
N GLU A 120 9.42 -10.29 9.05
CA GLU A 120 8.98 -11.67 8.94
C GLU A 120 9.18 -12.15 7.48
N SER A 121 8.17 -12.68 6.82
CA SER A 121 8.27 -13.16 5.45
C SER A 121 7.88 -12.08 4.41
N VAL A 122 7.67 -10.84 4.83
CA VAL A 122 7.22 -9.75 3.95
C VAL A 122 8.40 -8.86 3.61
N SER A 123 8.72 -8.76 2.31
CA SER A 123 9.73 -7.81 1.81
C SER A 123 9.16 -6.42 1.71
N ILE A 124 10.00 -5.39 1.91
CA ILE A 124 9.57 -4.00 1.79
C ILE A 124 10.27 -3.40 0.58
N LEU A 125 9.48 -2.95 -0.40
CA LEU A 125 9.97 -2.53 -1.70
C LEU A 125 9.57 -1.10 -2.01
N ARG A 126 10.47 -0.38 -2.68
CA ARG A 126 10.13 0.88 -3.32
C ARG A 126 9.28 0.59 -4.56
N PRO A 127 8.50 1.57 -5.04
CA PRO A 127 7.71 1.40 -6.25
C PRO A 127 8.52 0.91 -7.47
N SER A 128 9.73 1.44 -7.66
CA SER A 128 10.59 1.01 -8.79
C SER A 128 10.99 -0.46 -8.69
N GLN A 129 11.26 -0.95 -7.50
CA GLN A 129 11.59 -2.36 -7.27
C GLN A 129 10.36 -3.26 -7.50
N ALA A 130 9.20 -2.83 -7.01
CA ALA A 130 7.95 -3.55 -7.23
C ALA A 130 7.61 -3.64 -8.70
N ARG A 131 7.79 -2.55 -9.45
CA ARG A 131 7.54 -2.53 -10.89
C ARG A 131 8.37 -3.58 -11.62
N ARG A 132 9.64 -3.74 -11.27
CA ARG A 132 10.50 -4.78 -11.85
C ARG A 132 9.94 -6.17 -11.61
N LEU A 133 9.51 -6.46 -10.41
CA LEU A 133 8.92 -7.76 -10.08
C LEU A 133 7.61 -8.01 -10.83
N ILE A 134 6.76 -6.99 -10.92
CA ILE A 134 5.47 -7.08 -11.61
C ILE A 134 5.68 -7.32 -13.09
N THR A 135 6.68 -6.67 -13.70
CA THR A 135 6.99 -6.88 -15.12
C THR A 135 7.73 -8.20 -15.39
N GLY A 136 8.24 -8.84 -14.36
CA GLY A 136 9.07 -10.04 -14.50
C GLY A 136 10.48 -9.76 -15.00
N VAL A 137 10.92 -8.52 -14.98
CA VAL A 137 12.30 -8.13 -15.33
C VAL A 137 13.14 -8.20 -14.06
N ALA A 138 14.16 -9.04 -14.11
CA ALA A 138 15.06 -9.23 -12.98
C ALA A 138 15.94 -7.99 -12.72
#